data_32c56b8324c8f83384b9bffbbd259b30
#
_entry.id   32c56b8324c8f83384b9bffbbd259b30
#
_cell.length_a   1.000
_cell.length_b   1.000
_cell.length_c   1.000
_cell.angle_alpha   90.00
_cell.angle_beta   90.00
_cell.angle_gamma   90.00
#
_symmetry.space_group_name_H-M   'P 1'
#
loop_
_entity.id
_entity.type
_entity.pdbx_description
1 polymer ?
#
loop_
_entity_poly.entity_id
_entity_poly.type
_entity_poly.pdbx_seq_one_letter_code
_entity_poly.pdbx_strand_id
1 'polypeptide(L)'
;MSTSGAFKWGPTYNKSDGLDIWTQHIETKLSSLSFRDDLDAIDKLLLRIFLHYYFRISVSGINADYVEPLINRMGGQFQTLKKIISVTDELPEENIVVVSLRNVKLEMKKIIPLIICKHLYEIQKRKNDEKEKIESSLNIVIDEAHNILSEESERESELWKDYRLETFEEIIKEGRKFGTFLTISSQRPYDISQTIISQLHNYFIHRLINNNDLNAVRRAVAYLDDLSFETIPILSVGSCFFAGLATDIPIKINVELLPDEEKRPKSETVNLTEAWSQGEKNGEE
;
A
#
# COMPACT_ATOMS: atom_id res chain seq x y z
N MET A 1 31.38 14.87 -16.23
CA MET A 1 30.64 15.88 -17.03
C MET A 1 31.69 16.78 -17.68
N SER A 2 31.66 16.94 -19.01
CA SER A 2 32.52 17.90 -19.68
C SER A 2 31.93 19.30 -19.46
N THR A 3 32.79 20.32 -19.44
CA THR A 3 32.41 21.73 -19.27
C THR A 3 31.41 22.27 -20.32
N SER A 4 31.05 21.46 -21.31
CA SER A 4 30.05 21.76 -22.35
C SER A 4 28.67 21.17 -22.13
N GLY A 5 28.42 20.51 -21.00
CA GLY A 5 27.13 19.88 -20.69
C GLY A 5 26.74 18.65 -21.56
N ALA A 6 27.56 18.30 -22.54
CA ALA A 6 27.29 17.16 -23.40
C ALA A 6 27.77 15.85 -22.77
N PHE A 7 26.90 14.90 -22.69
CA PHE A 7 27.20 13.53 -22.28
C PHE A 7 28.01 12.85 -23.40
N LYS A 8 29.31 12.60 -23.19
CA LYS A 8 30.11 11.81 -24.11
C LYS A 8 30.08 10.36 -23.69
N TRP A 9 29.36 9.56 -24.46
CA TRP A 9 29.50 8.12 -24.43
C TRP A 9 30.84 7.74 -25.04
N GLY A 10 31.49 6.69 -24.54
CA GLY A 10 32.78 6.26 -25.09
C GLY A 10 32.73 5.92 -26.59
N PRO A 11 33.84 5.88 -27.27
CA PRO A 11 33.94 5.82 -28.74
C PRO A 11 33.42 4.54 -29.40
N THR A 12 32.92 3.59 -28.64
CA THR A 12 32.61 2.23 -29.11
C THR A 12 31.13 1.95 -29.34
N TYR A 13 30.24 2.92 -29.15
CA TYR A 13 28.79 2.71 -29.25
C TYR A 13 28.15 3.51 -30.38
N ASN A 14 27.49 2.81 -31.30
CA ASN A 14 26.77 3.38 -32.41
C ASN A 14 25.27 3.54 -32.05
N LYS A 15 24.59 4.51 -32.69
CA LYS A 15 23.14 4.73 -32.54
C LYS A 15 22.29 3.50 -32.95
N SER A 16 22.88 2.56 -33.68
CA SER A 16 22.24 1.33 -34.16
C SER A 16 22.22 0.20 -33.14
N ASP A 17 22.93 0.35 -32.02
CA ASP A 17 22.94 -0.71 -31.01
C ASP A 17 21.58 -0.79 -30.32
N GLY A 18 21.12 -2.04 -30.13
CA GLY A 18 19.79 -2.28 -29.56
C GLY A 18 19.63 -1.75 -28.13
N LEU A 19 18.37 -1.50 -27.74
CA LEU A 19 18.03 -0.95 -26.44
C LEU A 19 18.61 -1.76 -25.27
N ASP A 20 18.66 -3.09 -25.41
CA ASP A 20 19.15 -3.99 -24.37
C ASP A 20 20.65 -3.83 -24.13
N ILE A 21 21.43 -3.66 -25.20
CA ILE A 21 22.88 -3.40 -25.13
C ILE A 21 23.14 -2.09 -24.41
N TRP A 22 22.36 -1.06 -24.73
CA TRP A 22 22.48 0.24 -24.07
C TRP A 22 22.07 0.20 -22.61
N THR A 23 21.00 -0.54 -22.27
CA THR A 23 20.57 -0.72 -20.87
C THR A 23 21.67 -1.42 -20.08
N GLN A 24 22.22 -2.51 -20.60
CA GLN A 24 23.33 -3.22 -19.99
C GLN A 24 24.59 -2.34 -19.84
N HIS A 25 24.86 -1.50 -20.84
CA HIS A 25 25.98 -0.57 -20.77
C HIS A 25 25.77 0.51 -19.72
N ILE A 26 24.58 1.10 -19.62
CA ILE A 26 24.22 2.06 -18.57
C ILE A 26 24.39 1.40 -17.19
N GLU A 27 23.88 0.20 -17.00
CA GLU A 27 24.02 -0.55 -15.73
C GLU A 27 25.48 -0.85 -15.39
N THR A 28 26.29 -1.25 -16.39
CA THR A 28 27.73 -1.48 -16.21
C THR A 28 28.46 -0.19 -15.86
N LYS A 29 28.12 0.92 -16.51
CA LYS A 29 28.71 2.23 -16.19
C LYS A 29 28.24 2.75 -14.84
N LEU A 30 26.97 2.56 -14.49
CA LEU A 30 26.45 2.91 -13.18
C LEU A 30 27.12 2.13 -12.06
N SER A 31 27.44 0.85 -12.28
CA SER A 31 28.16 0.02 -11.31
C SER A 31 29.66 0.32 -11.26
N SER A 32 30.25 0.77 -12.37
CA SER A 32 31.68 1.13 -12.44
C SER A 32 31.99 2.59 -12.03
N LEU A 33 31.01 3.46 -12.08
CA LEU A 33 31.13 4.75 -11.44
C LEU A 33 31.13 4.48 -9.93
N SER A 34 32.31 4.66 -9.30
CA SER A 34 32.33 4.92 -7.86
C SER A 34 31.52 6.20 -7.66
N PHE A 35 30.20 6.01 -7.58
CA PHE A 35 29.33 7.10 -7.17
C PHE A 35 29.89 7.57 -5.85
N ARG A 36 30.08 8.86 -5.76
CA ARG A 36 30.38 9.52 -4.52
C ARG A 36 29.52 8.83 -3.45
N ASP A 37 30.16 8.41 -2.39
CA ASP A 37 29.49 7.71 -1.26
C ASP A 37 28.41 8.59 -0.62
N ASP A 38 28.34 9.89 -1.04
CA ASP A 38 27.38 10.89 -0.62
C ASP A 38 25.99 10.77 -1.30
N LEU A 39 25.81 9.94 -2.35
CA LEU A 39 24.52 9.75 -3.01
C LEU A 39 23.69 8.65 -2.31
N ASP A 40 22.52 9.04 -1.79
CA ASP A 40 21.57 8.07 -1.25
C ASP A 40 20.86 7.24 -2.35
N ALA A 41 20.11 6.23 -1.95
CA ALA A 41 19.43 5.33 -2.88
C ALA A 41 18.42 6.06 -3.79
N ILE A 42 17.78 7.12 -3.28
CA ILE A 42 16.81 7.93 -4.03
C ILE A 42 17.55 8.78 -5.08
N ASP A 43 18.70 9.35 -4.76
CA ASP A 43 19.53 10.07 -5.73
C ASP A 43 20.05 9.14 -6.83
N LYS A 44 20.48 7.94 -6.46
CA LYS A 44 20.90 6.91 -7.43
C LYS A 44 19.75 6.52 -8.37
N LEU A 45 18.53 6.36 -7.85
CA LEU A 45 17.33 6.09 -8.65
C LEU A 45 17.03 7.25 -9.60
N LEU A 46 17.01 8.47 -9.10
CA LEU A 46 16.76 9.67 -9.90
C LEU A 46 17.81 9.81 -11.02
N LEU A 47 19.07 9.57 -10.71
CA LEU A 47 20.16 9.60 -11.69
C LEU A 47 19.98 8.53 -12.77
N ARG A 48 19.53 7.30 -12.42
CA ARG A 48 19.20 6.25 -13.40
C ARG A 48 18.08 6.70 -14.34
N ILE A 49 17.03 7.29 -13.80
CA ILE A 49 15.91 7.81 -14.60
C ILE A 49 16.40 8.89 -15.58
N PHE A 50 17.20 9.85 -15.13
CA PHE A 50 17.77 10.88 -16.00
C PHE A 50 18.67 10.29 -17.08
N LEU A 51 19.49 9.30 -16.76
CA LEU A 51 20.36 8.65 -17.74
C LEU A 51 19.55 7.93 -18.82
N HIS A 52 18.50 7.20 -18.43
CA HIS A 52 17.59 6.55 -19.38
C HIS A 52 16.84 7.57 -20.23
N TYR A 53 16.39 8.68 -19.66
CA TYR A 53 15.74 9.76 -20.37
C TYR A 53 16.66 10.36 -21.45
N TYR A 54 17.87 10.78 -21.09
CA TYR A 54 18.82 11.34 -22.04
C TYR A 54 19.21 10.34 -23.14
N PHE A 55 19.33 9.08 -22.78
CA PHE A 55 19.56 8.03 -23.75
C PHE A 55 18.40 7.92 -24.76
N ARG A 56 17.17 7.87 -24.28
CA ARG A 56 15.98 7.79 -25.14
C ARG A 56 15.85 8.96 -26.10
N ILE A 57 16.10 10.18 -25.66
CA ILE A 57 16.14 11.34 -26.54
C ILE A 57 17.22 11.19 -27.63
N SER A 58 18.41 10.77 -27.21
CA SER A 58 19.57 10.71 -28.11
C SER A 58 19.43 9.62 -29.20
N VAL A 59 18.80 8.49 -28.87
CA VAL A 59 18.73 7.31 -29.75
C VAL A 59 17.37 7.17 -30.45
N SER A 60 16.28 7.40 -29.73
CA SER A 60 14.93 7.10 -30.25
C SER A 60 14.23 8.30 -30.88
N GLY A 61 14.86 9.48 -30.89
CA GLY A 61 14.27 10.68 -31.47
C GLY A 61 13.00 11.17 -30.77
N ILE A 62 12.80 10.78 -29.50
CA ILE A 62 11.68 11.30 -28.70
C ILE A 62 11.87 12.80 -28.54
N ASN A 63 10.83 13.57 -28.86
CA ASN A 63 10.88 15.01 -28.65
C ASN A 63 10.99 15.34 -27.17
N ALA A 64 12.08 16.01 -26.79
CA ALA A 64 12.38 16.41 -25.43
C ALA A 64 11.26 17.24 -24.80
N ASP A 65 10.58 18.09 -25.59
CA ASP A 65 9.54 19.02 -25.12
C ASP A 65 8.36 18.32 -24.46
N TYR A 66 8.05 17.06 -24.86
CA TYR A 66 6.96 16.29 -24.25
C TYR A 66 7.34 15.66 -22.91
N VAL A 67 8.60 15.39 -22.68
CA VAL A 67 9.07 14.64 -21.49
C VAL A 67 9.73 15.56 -20.46
N GLU A 68 10.31 16.66 -20.88
CA GLU A 68 11.01 17.62 -20.01
C GLU A 68 10.14 18.14 -18.84
N PRO A 69 8.85 18.51 -19.04
CA PRO A 69 7.98 18.92 -17.94
C PRO A 69 7.76 17.82 -16.89
N LEU A 70 7.70 16.56 -17.33
CA LEU A 70 7.59 15.41 -16.43
C LEU A 70 8.85 15.23 -15.58
N ILE A 71 10.01 15.29 -16.22
CA ILE A 71 11.32 15.17 -15.56
C ILE A 71 11.53 16.28 -14.52
N ASN A 72 11.15 17.51 -14.86
CA ASN A 72 11.27 18.64 -13.93
C ASN A 72 10.34 18.48 -12.71
N ARG A 73 9.10 17.98 -12.91
CA ARG A 73 8.19 17.65 -11.81
C ARG A 73 8.72 16.53 -10.93
N MET A 74 9.30 15.50 -11.54
CA MET A 74 9.90 14.39 -10.80
C MET A 74 11.00 14.87 -9.87
N GLY A 75 11.89 15.75 -10.30
CA GLY A 75 12.97 16.28 -9.46
C GLY A 75 12.44 16.89 -8.16
N GLY A 76 11.37 17.68 -8.23
CA GLY A 76 10.74 18.28 -7.05
C GLY A 76 10.07 17.25 -6.12
N GLN A 77 9.42 16.23 -6.69
CA GLN A 77 8.77 15.17 -5.93
C GLN A 77 9.78 14.26 -5.23
N PHE A 78 10.89 13.92 -5.87
CA PHE A 78 11.96 13.14 -5.25
C PHE A 78 12.58 13.84 -4.05
N GLN A 79 12.73 15.17 -4.08
CA GLN A 79 13.19 15.94 -2.92
C GLN A 79 12.19 15.87 -1.75
N THR A 80 10.90 15.76 -2.05
CA THR A 80 9.86 15.56 -1.04
C THR A 80 9.89 14.13 -0.49
N LEU A 81 10.09 13.14 -1.34
CA LEU A 81 10.23 11.73 -0.95
C LEU A 81 11.41 11.52 0.00
N LYS A 82 12.56 12.13 -0.26
CA LYS A 82 13.74 12.07 0.62
C LYS A 82 13.47 12.52 2.05
N LYS A 83 12.53 13.42 2.26
CA LYS A 83 12.15 13.90 3.60
C LYS A 83 11.26 12.92 4.34
N ILE A 84 10.65 11.97 3.63
CA ILE A 84 9.64 11.07 4.16
C ILE A 84 10.16 9.63 4.23
N ILE A 85 11.00 9.23 3.27
CA ILE A 85 11.47 7.85 3.10
C ILE A 85 12.99 7.82 3.26
N SER A 86 13.46 7.00 4.15
CA SER A 86 14.84 6.57 4.28
C SER A 86 14.94 5.14 3.76
N VAL A 87 15.82 4.89 2.79
CA VAL A 87 16.08 3.55 2.28
C VAL A 87 17.19 2.93 3.10
N THR A 88 16.92 1.78 3.69
CA THR A 88 17.88 0.98 4.45
C THR A 88 17.92 -0.43 3.88
N ASP A 89 19.07 -1.06 3.95
CA ASP A 89 19.24 -2.48 3.62
C ASP A 89 18.88 -3.40 4.80
N GLU A 90 18.60 -2.81 5.96
CA GLU A 90 18.18 -3.55 7.16
C GLU A 90 16.69 -3.85 7.09
N LEU A 91 16.34 -5.13 7.09
CA LEU A 91 14.96 -5.57 7.28
C LEU A 91 14.68 -5.68 8.78
N PRO A 92 13.45 -5.34 9.21
CA PRO A 92 13.05 -5.59 10.59
C PRO A 92 13.21 -7.08 10.92
N GLU A 93 13.83 -7.41 12.02
CA GLU A 93 13.96 -8.79 12.50
C GLU A 93 12.68 -9.27 13.20
N GLU A 94 11.80 -8.36 13.56
CA GLU A 94 10.57 -8.63 14.26
C GLU A 94 9.53 -9.34 13.37
N ASN A 95 8.80 -10.27 13.98
CA ASN A 95 7.70 -10.97 13.30
C ASN A 95 6.46 -10.09 13.07
N ILE A 96 6.35 -8.97 13.77
CA ILE A 96 5.24 -8.02 13.67
C ILE A 96 5.82 -6.62 13.47
N VAL A 97 5.46 -5.99 12.36
CA VAL A 97 5.86 -4.62 12.03
C VAL A 97 4.62 -3.76 11.85
N VAL A 98 4.56 -2.65 12.57
CA VAL A 98 3.45 -1.69 12.47
C VAL A 98 3.91 -0.44 11.74
N VAL A 99 3.28 -0.12 10.61
CA VAL A 99 3.54 1.08 9.83
C VAL A 99 2.43 2.10 10.09
N SER A 100 2.73 3.17 10.83
CA SER A 100 1.77 4.22 11.11
C SER A 100 1.76 5.30 10.02
N LEU A 101 0.58 5.55 9.44
CA LEU A 101 0.36 6.60 8.43
C LEU A 101 -0.29 7.87 9.02
N ARG A 102 -0.32 7.99 10.35
CA ARG A 102 -1.06 9.06 11.05
C ARG A 102 -0.61 10.46 10.61
N ASN A 103 0.69 10.69 10.50
CA ASN A 103 1.28 11.98 10.17
C ASN A 103 1.63 12.16 8.69
N VAL A 104 1.10 11.30 7.83
CA VAL A 104 1.40 11.31 6.39
C VAL A 104 0.33 12.10 5.63
N LYS A 105 0.75 12.87 4.62
CA LYS A 105 -0.19 13.58 3.72
C LYS A 105 -1.12 12.61 3.01
N LEU A 106 -2.36 13.05 2.74
CA LEU A 106 -3.42 12.19 2.19
C LEU A 106 -3.01 11.45 0.91
N GLU A 107 -2.32 12.12 -0.01
CA GLU A 107 -1.82 11.53 -1.25
C GLU A 107 -0.83 10.39 -0.98
N MET A 108 0.07 10.57 -0.01
CA MET A 108 1.06 9.58 0.37
C MET A 108 0.45 8.38 1.13
N LYS A 109 -0.70 8.56 1.78
CA LYS A 109 -1.41 7.46 2.47
C LYS A 109 -1.85 6.35 1.52
N LYS A 110 -2.01 6.63 0.23
CA LYS A 110 -2.32 5.63 -0.80
C LYS A 110 -1.04 5.03 -1.41
N ILE A 111 -0.01 5.86 -1.58
CA ILE A 111 1.25 5.48 -2.25
C ILE A 111 2.12 4.58 -1.36
N ILE A 112 2.31 4.96 -0.11
CA ILE A 112 3.19 4.21 0.81
C ILE A 112 2.71 2.76 1.02
N PRO A 113 1.44 2.49 1.35
CA PRO A 113 0.95 1.13 1.48
C PRO A 113 1.08 0.31 0.19
N LEU A 114 0.80 0.94 -0.96
CA LEU A 114 0.96 0.28 -2.25
C LEU A 114 2.39 -0.19 -2.48
N ILE A 115 3.38 0.69 -2.27
CA ILE A 115 4.79 0.36 -2.45
C ILE A 115 5.21 -0.75 -1.50
N ILE A 116 4.86 -0.63 -0.21
CA ILE A 116 5.21 -1.62 0.82
C ILE A 116 4.56 -2.97 0.52
N CYS A 117 3.25 -3.00 0.30
CA CYS A 117 2.52 -4.25 0.06
C CYS A 117 3.01 -4.95 -1.20
N LYS A 118 3.20 -4.19 -2.29
CA LYS A 118 3.73 -4.74 -3.54
C LYS A 118 5.14 -5.30 -3.36
N HIS A 119 6.03 -4.55 -2.72
CA HIS A 119 7.40 -4.97 -2.51
C HIS A 119 7.49 -6.24 -1.65
N LEU A 120 6.76 -6.29 -0.54
CA LEU A 120 6.71 -7.47 0.33
C LEU A 120 6.10 -8.68 -0.38
N TYR A 121 5.03 -8.47 -1.16
CA TYR A 121 4.41 -9.53 -1.97
C TYR A 121 5.39 -10.09 -3.01
N GLU A 122 6.12 -9.23 -3.71
CA GLU A 122 7.13 -9.62 -4.70
C GLU A 122 8.29 -10.43 -4.08
N ILE A 123 8.73 -10.03 -2.87
CA ILE A 123 9.73 -10.80 -2.11
C ILE A 123 9.19 -12.17 -1.75
N GLN A 124 7.97 -12.23 -1.22
CA GLN A 124 7.34 -13.47 -0.80
C GLN A 124 7.07 -14.40 -2.00
N LYS A 125 6.63 -13.83 -3.13
CA LYS A 125 6.43 -14.54 -4.40
C LYS A 125 7.73 -15.19 -4.85
N ARG A 126 8.83 -14.43 -4.97
CA ARG A 126 10.15 -14.97 -5.34
C ARG A 126 10.67 -16.04 -4.37
N LYS A 127 10.36 -15.91 -3.08
CA LYS A 127 10.79 -16.87 -2.05
C LYS A 127 10.10 -18.23 -2.18
N ASN A 128 8.86 -18.25 -2.68
CA ASN A 128 8.01 -19.45 -2.72
C ASN A 128 7.64 -19.92 -4.15
N ASP A 129 8.08 -19.25 -5.22
CA ASP A 129 7.65 -19.48 -6.60
C ASP A 129 8.01 -20.88 -7.13
N GLU A 130 9.13 -21.46 -6.65
CA GLU A 130 9.61 -22.79 -7.08
C GLU A 130 9.46 -23.87 -5.99
N LYS A 131 8.77 -23.56 -4.88
CA LYS A 131 8.69 -24.49 -3.75
C LYS A 131 7.40 -25.30 -3.77
N GLU A 132 7.52 -26.62 -3.63
CA GLU A 132 6.37 -27.52 -3.45
C GLU A 132 5.59 -27.21 -2.16
N LYS A 133 6.22 -26.55 -1.18
CA LYS A 133 5.64 -26.28 0.13
C LYS A 133 5.98 -24.87 0.61
N ILE A 134 4.94 -24.12 1.02
CA ILE A 134 5.10 -22.80 1.61
C ILE A 134 5.75 -22.94 3.00
N GLU A 135 6.95 -22.40 3.19
CA GLU A 135 7.69 -22.45 4.44
C GLU A 135 7.42 -21.26 5.37
N SER A 136 7.00 -20.14 4.80
CA SER A 136 6.71 -18.92 5.56
C SER A 136 5.52 -18.18 4.95
N SER A 137 4.71 -17.56 5.80
CA SER A 137 3.58 -16.74 5.38
C SER A 137 3.83 -15.26 5.66
N LEU A 138 3.32 -14.42 4.77
CA LEU A 138 3.24 -12.98 4.92
C LEU A 138 1.77 -12.61 5.17
N ASN A 139 1.48 -12.02 6.32
CA ASN A 139 0.15 -11.52 6.65
C ASN A 139 0.16 -10.00 6.63
N ILE A 140 -0.55 -9.41 5.69
CA ILE A 140 -0.69 -7.97 5.53
C ILE A 140 -2.04 -7.58 6.13
N VAL A 141 -2.03 -6.66 7.09
CA VAL A 141 -3.26 -6.12 7.69
C VAL A 141 -3.36 -4.64 7.36
N ILE A 142 -4.45 -4.23 6.73
CA ILE A 142 -4.73 -2.84 6.36
C ILE A 142 -5.93 -2.36 7.17
N ASP A 143 -5.66 -1.47 8.10
CA ASP A 143 -6.72 -0.79 8.86
C ASP A 143 -7.19 0.47 8.12
N GLU A 144 -8.47 0.83 8.30
CA GLU A 144 -9.16 1.90 7.56
C GLU A 144 -8.95 1.81 6.04
N ALA A 145 -9.11 0.60 5.52
CA ALA A 145 -8.79 0.23 4.15
C ALA A 145 -9.52 1.07 3.08
N HIS A 146 -10.67 1.66 3.41
CA HIS A 146 -11.38 2.58 2.51
C HIS A 146 -10.53 3.79 2.10
N ASN A 147 -9.56 4.22 2.92
CA ASN A 147 -8.64 5.30 2.54
C ASN A 147 -7.62 4.89 1.46
N ILE A 148 -7.38 3.58 1.32
CA ILE A 148 -6.35 3.03 0.43
C ILE A 148 -6.99 2.36 -0.78
N LEU A 149 -8.11 1.67 -0.61
CA LEU A 149 -8.74 0.81 -1.62
C LEU A 149 -10.02 1.42 -2.23
N SER A 150 -10.23 2.73 -2.07
CA SER A 150 -11.37 3.44 -2.63
C SER A 150 -11.26 3.61 -4.15
N GLU A 151 -12.38 3.45 -4.86
CA GLU A 151 -12.52 3.79 -6.28
C GLU A 151 -12.71 5.29 -6.48
N GLU A 152 -13.28 5.98 -5.51
CA GLU A 152 -13.53 7.41 -5.59
C GLU A 152 -12.27 8.19 -5.24
N SER A 153 -11.73 8.93 -6.21
CA SER A 153 -10.62 9.85 -6.01
C SER A 153 -10.63 10.93 -7.08
N GLU A 154 -11.17 12.09 -6.74
CA GLU A 154 -11.20 13.25 -7.65
C GLU A 154 -9.80 13.82 -7.98
N ARG A 155 -8.78 13.46 -7.21
CA ARG A 155 -7.41 14.00 -7.32
C ARG A 155 -6.38 13.03 -7.88
N GLU A 156 -6.78 11.80 -8.11
CA GLU A 156 -5.92 10.72 -8.59
C GLU A 156 -6.15 10.51 -10.08
N SER A 157 -5.09 10.35 -10.88
CA SER A 157 -5.28 9.95 -12.28
C SER A 157 -5.85 8.54 -12.35
N GLU A 158 -6.71 8.28 -13.35
CA GLU A 158 -7.32 6.95 -13.53
C GLU A 158 -6.26 5.85 -13.65
N LEU A 159 -5.22 6.05 -14.43
CA LEU A 159 -4.12 5.08 -14.58
C LEU A 159 -3.44 4.72 -13.26
N TRP A 160 -3.29 5.68 -12.36
CA TRP A 160 -2.69 5.43 -11.05
C TRP A 160 -3.65 4.69 -10.12
N LYS A 161 -4.92 5.07 -10.14
CA LYS A 161 -5.98 4.39 -9.40
C LYS A 161 -6.09 2.93 -9.83
N ASP A 162 -6.15 2.68 -11.14
CA ASP A 162 -6.24 1.34 -11.70
C ASP A 162 -5.04 0.49 -11.30
N TYR A 163 -3.82 1.01 -11.46
CA TYR A 163 -2.61 0.31 -11.03
C TYR A 163 -2.61 -0.05 -9.54
N ARG A 164 -3.11 0.85 -8.68
CA ARG A 164 -3.22 0.61 -7.25
C ARG A 164 -4.22 -0.50 -6.95
N LEU A 165 -5.41 -0.42 -7.50
CA LEU A 165 -6.46 -1.42 -7.28
C LEU A 165 -6.05 -2.78 -7.86
N GLU A 166 -5.53 -2.85 -9.08
CA GLU A 166 -5.03 -4.07 -9.71
C GLU A 166 -3.95 -4.76 -8.87
N THR A 167 -3.05 -3.99 -8.25
CA THR A 167 -2.02 -4.56 -7.38
C THR A 167 -2.62 -5.28 -6.17
N PHE A 168 -3.59 -4.66 -5.49
CA PHE A 168 -4.26 -5.30 -4.36
C PHE A 168 -5.16 -6.46 -4.78
N GLU A 169 -5.80 -6.37 -5.94
CA GLU A 169 -6.55 -7.47 -6.53
C GLU A 169 -5.64 -8.67 -6.83
N GLU A 170 -4.45 -8.45 -7.40
CA GLU A 170 -3.47 -9.53 -7.63
C GLU A 170 -3.10 -10.22 -6.31
N ILE A 171 -2.82 -9.43 -5.26
CA ILE A 171 -2.48 -9.96 -3.94
C ILE A 171 -3.63 -10.83 -3.38
N ILE A 172 -4.88 -10.39 -3.52
CA ILE A 172 -6.06 -11.13 -3.04
C ILE A 172 -6.25 -12.42 -3.85
N LYS A 173 -6.18 -12.34 -5.18
CA LYS A 173 -6.43 -13.49 -6.09
C LYS A 173 -5.34 -14.54 -6.01
N GLU A 174 -4.08 -14.11 -5.97
CA GLU A 174 -2.95 -15.00 -6.16
C GLU A 174 -2.06 -15.18 -4.93
N GLY A 175 -2.16 -14.27 -3.97
CA GLY A 175 -1.28 -14.25 -2.79
C GLY A 175 -1.24 -15.58 -2.04
N ARG A 176 -2.38 -16.27 -1.92
CA ARG A 176 -2.47 -17.58 -1.28
C ARG A 176 -1.48 -18.61 -1.86
N LYS A 177 -1.24 -18.57 -3.18
CA LYS A 177 -0.30 -19.50 -3.84
C LYS A 177 1.13 -19.32 -3.34
N PHE A 178 1.45 -18.11 -2.90
CA PHE A 178 2.79 -17.72 -2.42
C PHE A 178 2.85 -17.53 -0.91
N GLY A 179 1.78 -17.90 -0.18
CA GLY A 179 1.71 -17.72 1.27
C GLY A 179 1.52 -16.27 1.72
N THR A 180 0.94 -15.42 0.86
CA THR A 180 0.57 -14.05 1.21
C THR A 180 -0.93 -13.97 1.47
N PHE A 181 -1.30 -13.41 2.63
CA PHE A 181 -2.68 -13.23 3.05
C PHE A 181 -2.93 -11.75 3.35
N LEU A 182 -4.08 -11.24 2.89
CA LEU A 182 -4.50 -9.87 3.09
C LEU A 182 -5.75 -9.83 3.99
N THR A 183 -5.65 -9.07 5.06
CA THR A 183 -6.78 -8.73 5.93
C THR A 183 -7.06 -7.24 5.81
N ILE A 184 -8.27 -6.86 5.51
CA ILE A 184 -8.72 -5.47 5.44
C ILE A 184 -9.76 -5.19 6.53
N SER A 185 -9.60 -4.06 7.20
CA SER A 185 -10.54 -3.55 8.19
C SER A 185 -11.08 -2.19 7.71
N SER A 186 -12.39 -1.98 7.79
CA SER A 186 -13.00 -0.72 7.38
C SER A 186 -14.33 -0.50 8.06
N GLN A 187 -14.62 0.74 8.42
CA GLN A 187 -15.92 1.21 8.86
C GLN A 187 -16.84 1.61 7.69
N ARG A 188 -16.28 1.70 6.48
CA ARG A 188 -16.97 2.15 5.26
C ARG A 188 -16.75 1.18 4.10
N PRO A 189 -17.34 -0.02 4.16
CA PRO A 189 -17.18 -0.99 3.08
C PRO A 189 -17.71 -0.49 1.73
N TYR A 190 -18.68 0.43 1.70
CA TYR A 190 -19.17 1.03 0.46
C TYR A 190 -18.09 1.79 -0.32
N ASP A 191 -17.17 2.46 0.38
CA ASP A 191 -16.11 3.26 -0.24
C ASP A 191 -14.97 2.39 -0.83
N ILE A 192 -14.89 1.11 -0.45
CA ILE A 192 -13.89 0.17 -1.00
C ILE A 192 -14.36 -0.34 -2.37
N SER A 193 -13.41 -0.56 -3.30
CA SER A 193 -13.70 -1.18 -4.59
C SER A 193 -14.54 -2.45 -4.44
N GLN A 194 -15.67 -2.48 -5.13
CA GLN A 194 -16.57 -3.62 -5.11
C GLN A 194 -15.91 -4.88 -5.67
N THR A 195 -14.99 -4.72 -6.62
CA THR A 195 -14.18 -5.82 -7.15
C THR A 195 -13.32 -6.44 -6.05
N ILE A 196 -12.70 -5.61 -5.20
CA ILE A 196 -11.88 -6.08 -4.08
C ILE A 196 -12.76 -6.78 -3.04
N ILE A 197 -13.85 -6.15 -2.61
CA ILE A 197 -14.73 -6.74 -1.59
C ILE A 197 -15.24 -8.11 -2.05
N SER A 198 -15.70 -8.23 -3.29
CA SER A 198 -16.28 -9.48 -3.81
C SER A 198 -15.27 -10.64 -3.93
N GLN A 199 -13.98 -10.36 -3.89
CA GLN A 199 -12.92 -11.37 -3.96
C GLN A 199 -12.41 -11.83 -2.60
N LEU A 200 -12.86 -11.20 -1.52
CA LEU A 200 -12.52 -11.64 -0.17
C LEU A 200 -13.20 -12.98 0.13
N HIS A 201 -12.47 -13.84 0.85
CA HIS A 201 -12.93 -15.19 1.12
C HIS A 201 -13.72 -15.31 2.43
N ASN A 202 -13.42 -14.45 3.42
CA ASN A 202 -14.03 -14.50 4.74
C ASN A 202 -14.36 -13.10 5.23
N TYR A 203 -15.46 -12.96 5.94
CA TYR A 203 -15.99 -11.68 6.42
C TYR A 203 -16.32 -11.77 7.90
N PHE A 204 -15.84 -10.79 8.66
CA PHE A 204 -16.28 -10.49 10.02
C PHE A 204 -17.12 -9.22 9.97
N ILE A 205 -18.44 -9.37 9.98
CA ILE A 205 -19.39 -8.28 9.79
C ILE A 205 -19.83 -7.78 11.15
N HIS A 206 -19.25 -6.71 11.61
CA HIS A 206 -19.65 -5.99 12.81
C HIS A 206 -20.86 -5.09 12.53
N ARG A 207 -21.37 -4.40 13.56
CA ARG A 207 -22.49 -3.50 13.42
C ARG A 207 -22.22 -2.42 12.37
N LEU A 208 -23.12 -2.33 11.38
CA LEU A 208 -23.16 -1.30 10.35
C LEU A 208 -24.54 -0.64 10.41
N ILE A 209 -24.58 0.70 10.29
CA ILE A 209 -25.83 1.46 10.40
C ILE A 209 -26.20 2.09 9.06
N ASN A 210 -25.20 2.45 8.25
CA ASN A 210 -25.41 3.12 6.98
C ASN A 210 -25.94 2.13 5.92
N ASN A 211 -27.02 2.48 5.24
CA ASN A 211 -27.63 1.64 4.22
C ASN A 211 -26.72 1.34 3.02
N ASN A 212 -25.84 2.28 2.62
CA ASN A 212 -24.90 2.05 1.54
C ASN A 212 -23.87 0.98 1.91
N ASP A 213 -23.36 1.03 3.14
CA ASP A 213 -22.42 0.04 3.68
C ASP A 213 -23.08 -1.33 3.83
N LEU A 214 -24.29 -1.37 4.32
CA LEU A 214 -25.10 -2.59 4.39
C LEU A 214 -25.32 -3.21 3.01
N ASN A 215 -25.66 -2.40 2.00
CA ASN A 215 -25.87 -2.88 0.64
C ASN A 215 -24.55 -3.37 -0.01
N ALA A 216 -23.42 -2.74 0.29
CA ALA A 216 -22.11 -3.20 -0.19
C ALA A 216 -21.80 -4.60 0.35
N VAL A 217 -22.00 -4.82 1.65
CA VAL A 217 -21.82 -6.13 2.29
C VAL A 217 -22.83 -7.15 1.76
N ARG A 218 -24.10 -6.79 1.57
CA ARG A 218 -25.13 -7.67 1.01
C ARG A 218 -24.76 -8.22 -0.37
N ARG A 219 -24.14 -7.38 -1.22
CA ARG A 219 -23.68 -7.81 -2.55
C ARG A 219 -22.49 -8.75 -2.52
N ALA A 220 -21.62 -8.59 -1.53
CA ALA A 220 -20.40 -9.37 -1.40
C ALA A 220 -20.61 -10.70 -0.70
N VAL A 221 -21.54 -10.76 0.28
CA VAL A 221 -21.76 -11.93 1.13
C VAL A 221 -23.08 -12.62 0.76
N ALA A 222 -23.02 -13.45 -0.27
CA ALA A 222 -24.19 -14.13 -0.81
C ALA A 222 -24.82 -15.17 0.14
N TYR A 223 -24.14 -15.53 1.23
CA TYR A 223 -24.55 -16.62 2.12
C TYR A 223 -25.31 -16.16 3.36
N LEU A 224 -25.45 -14.86 3.58
CA LEU A 224 -26.16 -14.33 4.74
C LEU A 224 -27.65 -14.27 4.42
N ASP A 225 -28.49 -14.94 5.22
CA ASP A 225 -29.95 -14.87 5.09
C ASP A 225 -30.49 -13.49 5.47
N ASP A 226 -31.68 -13.17 4.99
CA ASP A 226 -32.30 -11.86 5.21
C ASP A 226 -32.50 -11.52 6.68
N LEU A 227 -32.84 -12.51 7.53
CA LEU A 227 -33.01 -12.30 8.95
C LEU A 227 -31.71 -11.93 9.65
N SER A 228 -30.65 -12.67 9.36
CA SER A 228 -29.32 -12.35 9.87
C SER A 228 -28.86 -10.96 9.42
N PHE A 229 -29.13 -10.61 8.15
CA PHE A 229 -28.80 -9.31 7.60
C PHE A 229 -29.52 -8.16 8.30
N GLU A 230 -30.81 -8.30 8.60
CA GLU A 230 -31.61 -7.30 9.33
C GLU A 230 -31.15 -7.09 10.78
N THR A 231 -30.42 -8.05 11.34
CA THR A 231 -29.84 -7.91 12.69
C THR A 231 -28.52 -7.19 12.74
N ILE A 232 -27.81 -6.98 11.61
CA ILE A 232 -26.49 -6.29 11.59
C ILE A 232 -26.55 -4.90 12.24
N PRO A 233 -27.56 -4.03 11.97
CA PRO A 233 -27.62 -2.70 12.56
C PRO A 233 -27.81 -2.67 14.09
N ILE A 234 -28.32 -3.75 14.65
CA ILE A 234 -28.63 -3.87 16.08
C ILE A 234 -27.66 -4.79 16.84
N LEU A 235 -26.57 -5.24 16.19
CA LEU A 235 -25.54 -6.03 16.86
C LEU A 235 -24.96 -5.28 18.06
N SER A 236 -24.78 -6.01 19.16
CA SER A 236 -24.11 -5.50 20.34
C SER A 236 -22.61 -5.29 20.09
N VAL A 237 -22.00 -4.45 20.91
CA VAL A 237 -20.54 -4.26 20.90
C VAL A 237 -19.86 -5.61 21.14
N GLY A 238 -18.80 -5.90 20.38
CA GLY A 238 -18.09 -7.17 20.43
C GLY A 238 -18.75 -8.31 19.65
N SER A 239 -19.95 -8.12 19.08
CA SER A 239 -20.61 -9.14 18.24
C SER A 239 -20.31 -8.90 16.77
N CYS A 240 -20.20 -10.00 16.01
CA CYS A 240 -20.14 -9.98 14.56
C CYS A 240 -20.76 -11.23 13.95
N PHE A 241 -21.08 -11.16 12.66
CA PHE A 241 -21.30 -12.34 11.85
C PHE A 241 -20.00 -12.74 11.18
N PHE A 242 -19.67 -14.02 11.26
CA PHE A 242 -18.57 -14.62 10.51
C PHE A 242 -19.15 -15.45 9.36
N ALA A 243 -18.78 -15.12 8.14
CA ALA A 243 -19.27 -15.78 6.93
C ALA A 243 -18.12 -15.90 5.90
N GLY A 244 -18.17 -16.94 5.10
CA GLY A 244 -17.21 -17.16 4.03
C GLY A 244 -16.75 -18.60 3.89
N LEU A 245 -15.58 -18.78 3.26
CA LEU A 245 -15.08 -20.13 2.94
C LEU A 245 -14.59 -20.92 4.17
N ALA A 246 -14.33 -20.27 5.27
CA ALA A 246 -13.87 -20.94 6.50
C ALA A 246 -15.00 -21.47 7.39
N THR A 247 -16.24 -21.29 6.97
CA THR A 247 -17.42 -21.78 7.69
C THR A 247 -18.50 -22.26 6.71
N ASP A 248 -19.13 -23.38 7.01
CA ASP A 248 -20.19 -23.94 6.14
C ASP A 248 -21.47 -23.10 6.16
N ILE A 249 -21.72 -22.41 7.27
CA ILE A 249 -22.86 -21.52 7.46
C ILE A 249 -22.40 -20.24 8.17
N PRO A 250 -23.04 -19.09 7.91
CA PRO A 250 -22.77 -17.88 8.69
C PRO A 250 -23.08 -18.10 10.17
N ILE A 251 -22.16 -17.69 11.03
CA ILE A 251 -22.30 -17.82 12.49
C ILE A 251 -22.19 -16.47 13.17
N LYS A 252 -23.03 -16.25 14.19
CA LYS A 252 -22.87 -15.09 15.06
C LYS A 252 -21.84 -15.38 16.14
N ILE A 253 -20.83 -14.54 16.23
CA ILE A 253 -19.73 -14.63 17.19
C ILE A 253 -19.84 -13.47 18.18
N ASN A 254 -19.63 -13.76 19.45
CA ASN A 254 -19.41 -12.75 20.48
C ASN A 254 -17.96 -12.82 20.94
N VAL A 255 -17.25 -11.72 20.78
CA VAL A 255 -15.86 -11.59 21.21
C VAL A 255 -15.87 -11.02 22.63
N GLU A 256 -15.35 -11.79 23.56
CA GLU A 256 -15.20 -11.36 24.95
C GLU A 256 -14.04 -10.38 25.10
N LEU A 257 -14.18 -9.46 26.04
CA LEU A 257 -13.08 -8.56 26.41
C LEU A 257 -11.96 -9.36 27.05
N LEU A 258 -10.72 -8.97 26.75
CA LEU A 258 -9.57 -9.55 27.43
C LEU A 258 -9.73 -9.40 28.94
N PRO A 259 -9.54 -10.48 29.73
CA PRO A 259 -9.70 -10.44 31.20
C PRO A 259 -8.70 -9.47 31.84
N ASP A 260 -7.51 -9.39 31.30
CA ASP A 260 -6.44 -8.50 31.76
C ASP A 260 -6.63 -7.10 31.21
N GLU A 261 -6.96 -6.13 32.07
CA GLU A 261 -7.19 -4.74 31.67
C GLU A 261 -5.95 -4.04 31.10
N GLU A 262 -4.76 -4.43 31.55
CA GLU A 262 -3.51 -3.84 31.08
C GLU A 262 -3.20 -4.25 29.61
N LYS A 263 -3.71 -5.42 29.18
CA LYS A 263 -3.56 -5.91 27.81
C LYS A 263 -4.66 -5.45 26.86
N ARG A 264 -5.70 -4.80 27.38
CA ARG A 264 -6.75 -4.23 26.52
C ARG A 264 -6.19 -3.09 25.69
N PRO A 265 -6.54 -3.02 24.39
CA PRO A 265 -6.17 -1.86 23.59
C PRO A 265 -6.74 -0.60 24.23
N LYS A 266 -5.86 0.36 24.51
CA LYS A 266 -6.27 1.66 25.04
C LYS A 266 -6.94 2.43 23.92
N SER A 267 -8.23 2.73 24.08
CA SER A 267 -8.94 3.66 23.21
C SER A 267 -8.37 5.07 23.48
N GLU A 268 -7.95 5.78 22.45
CA GLU A 268 -7.60 7.20 22.54
C GLU A 268 -8.84 8.09 22.65
N THR A 269 -10.02 7.51 22.82
CA THR A 269 -11.27 8.25 22.98
C THR A 269 -11.24 8.97 24.32
N VAL A 270 -11.09 10.30 24.26
CA VAL A 270 -11.15 11.14 25.45
C VAL A 270 -12.54 11.03 26.03
N ASN A 271 -12.64 10.56 27.28
CA ASN A 271 -13.88 10.63 28.01
C ASN A 271 -14.13 12.10 28.38
N LEU A 272 -14.94 12.78 27.58
CA LEU A 272 -15.23 14.20 27.74
C LEU A 272 -15.76 14.55 29.15
N THR A 273 -16.51 13.64 29.77
CA THR A 273 -17.05 13.82 31.10
C THR A 273 -15.94 13.82 32.17
N GLU A 274 -14.95 12.95 32.05
CA GLU A 274 -13.80 12.91 32.93
C GLU A 274 -12.83 14.09 32.70
N ALA A 275 -12.62 14.42 31.41
CA ALA A 275 -11.77 15.54 31.04
C ALA A 275 -12.34 16.90 31.55
N TRP A 276 -13.65 17.07 31.50
CA TRP A 276 -14.32 18.26 32.02
C TRP A 276 -14.28 18.29 33.54
N SER A 277 -14.54 17.22 34.23
CA SER A 277 -14.47 17.16 35.70
C SER A 277 -13.05 17.39 36.26
N GLN A 278 -12.00 17.09 35.47
CA GLN A 278 -10.63 17.43 35.83
C GLN A 278 -10.27 18.91 35.54
N GLY A 279 -10.91 19.54 34.55
CA GLY A 279 -10.75 20.96 34.23
C GLY A 279 -11.33 21.89 35.30
N GLU A 280 -12.43 21.51 35.93
CA GLU A 280 -13.03 22.27 37.03
C GLU A 280 -12.18 22.25 38.30
N LYS A 281 -11.40 21.20 38.55
CA LYS A 281 -10.50 21.10 39.71
C LYS A 281 -9.22 21.91 39.58
N ASN A 282 -8.81 22.27 38.37
CA ASN A 282 -7.60 23.07 38.11
C ASN A 282 -7.90 24.57 37.90
N GLY A 283 -9.14 25.00 38.03
CA GLY A 283 -9.57 26.39 37.91
C GLY A 283 -9.87 27.11 39.24
N GLU A 284 -9.66 26.42 40.37
CA GLU A 284 -9.90 26.96 41.72
C GLU A 284 -8.62 27.13 42.56
N GLU A 285 -7.44 27.28 41.91
CA GLU A 285 -6.20 27.72 42.60
C GLU A 285 -5.75 29.10 42.13
#